data_f61b0c422023cfbef7eea41e9c8d9d60
#
_entry.id   f61b0c422023cfbef7eea41e9c8d9d60
#
_cell.length_a   1.000
_cell.length_b   1.000
_cell.length_c   1.000
_cell.angle_alpha   90.00
_cell.angle_beta   90.00
_cell.angle_gamma   90.00
#
_symmetry.space_group_name_H-M   'P 1'
#
loop_
_entity.id
_entity.type
_entity.pdbx_description
1 polymer ?
#
loop_
_entity_poly.entity_id
_entity_poly.type
_entity_poly.pdbx_seq_one_letter_code
_entity_poly.pdbx_strand_id
1 'polypeptide(L)'
;MNRFDLLIVGAGPAGSFAAELLAKGGAKVALFDGRPEGEPKACGGGVTSKALKAWPQLLNAVGRTINELDLYSPSGKKLHLELDEPFAIYSRIAFDSFLRDRARDSGAAVIGEKVSARKAKRTHGGWTIITENNSEYSGHVLIGADGANSGIGKKLAGALPPSDMEVAFGYRAPLPASGEPPTVVAFLPKWVGYAWAFPRPDHISFGIATTQDAFEHQPLDDLLWQFMIGYYLPPSTDKRKFWSQRKDPQAENLRRYLQQSAERYAARIPGLADKTWETRKICGLDWALLGDAAGFADPVTGEGIYYALRSAQVFAECHLAGKITDYEARWREDFGGELRRAAQMRRRFYGNFWGAPFTERMIEFARGHRGVKRVLGELVAGDQGYVDLKKKLVRSALRPI
;
A
#
# COMPACT_ATOMS: atom_id res chain seq x y z
N MET A 1 10.89 -6.19 35.23
CA MET A 1 10.52 -6.74 33.89
C MET A 1 9.11 -6.27 33.53
N ASN A 2 8.98 -5.52 32.46
CA ASN A 2 7.67 -4.99 32.01
C ASN A 2 6.88 -6.11 31.34
N ARG A 3 5.81 -6.58 32.00
CA ARG A 3 4.96 -7.67 31.50
C ARG A 3 3.67 -7.15 30.87
N PHE A 4 3.36 -7.65 29.67
CA PHE A 4 2.20 -7.32 28.85
C PHE A 4 1.43 -8.59 28.46
N ASP A 5 0.21 -8.44 27.99
CA ASP A 5 -0.49 -9.53 27.34
C ASP A 5 0.02 -9.71 25.91
N LEU A 6 0.23 -8.59 25.19
CA LEU A 6 0.69 -8.61 23.81
C LEU A 6 1.87 -7.66 23.59
N LEU A 7 2.83 -8.15 22.79
CA LEU A 7 3.96 -7.38 22.29
C LEU A 7 3.79 -7.19 20.79
N ILE A 8 3.55 -5.96 20.35
CA ILE A 8 3.36 -5.61 18.94
C ILE A 8 4.60 -4.89 18.42
N VAL A 9 5.29 -5.49 17.45
CA VAL A 9 6.49 -4.92 16.85
C VAL A 9 6.15 -4.24 15.53
N GLY A 10 6.30 -2.91 15.48
CA GLY A 10 5.99 -2.06 14.34
C GLY A 10 4.72 -1.25 14.53
N ALA A 11 4.86 0.08 14.65
CA ALA A 11 3.77 1.03 14.86
C ALA A 11 3.32 1.73 13.55
N GLY A 12 3.29 0.98 12.44
CA GLY A 12 2.59 1.34 11.22
C GLY A 12 1.07 1.09 11.33
N PRO A 13 0.29 1.23 10.23
CA PRO A 13 -1.17 1.09 10.27
C PRO A 13 -1.67 -0.20 10.93
N ALA A 14 -1.07 -1.35 10.60
CA ALA A 14 -1.47 -2.64 11.17
C ALA A 14 -1.25 -2.70 12.68
N GLY A 15 -0.03 -2.38 13.14
CA GLY A 15 0.31 -2.50 14.55
C GLY A 15 -0.39 -1.48 15.42
N SER A 16 -0.49 -0.22 14.97
CA SER A 16 -1.19 0.83 15.72
C SER A 16 -2.68 0.55 15.84
N PHE A 17 -3.33 0.10 14.75
CA PHE A 17 -4.75 -0.22 14.80
C PHE A 17 -5.04 -1.49 15.63
N ALA A 18 -4.18 -2.52 15.56
CA ALA A 18 -4.29 -3.68 16.44
C ALA A 18 -4.14 -3.28 17.91
N ALA A 19 -3.15 -2.42 18.22
CA ALA A 19 -2.93 -1.93 19.58
C ALA A 19 -4.14 -1.15 20.11
N GLU A 20 -4.73 -0.27 19.29
CA GLU A 20 -5.96 0.44 19.64
C GLU A 20 -7.10 -0.51 20.01
N LEU A 21 -7.40 -1.48 19.14
CA LEU A 21 -8.53 -2.38 19.32
C LEU A 21 -8.34 -3.31 20.52
N LEU A 22 -7.13 -3.85 20.70
CA LEU A 22 -6.80 -4.76 21.80
C LEU A 22 -6.81 -4.03 23.14
N ALA A 23 -6.25 -2.81 23.22
CA ALA A 23 -6.26 -2.01 24.43
C ALA A 23 -7.69 -1.60 24.82
N LYS A 24 -8.53 -1.20 23.85
CA LYS A 24 -9.98 -0.98 24.09
C LYS A 24 -10.71 -2.22 24.60
N GLY A 25 -10.25 -3.40 24.18
CA GLY A 25 -10.74 -4.69 24.68
C GLY A 25 -10.21 -5.09 26.05
N GLY A 26 -9.41 -4.23 26.71
CA GLY A 26 -8.87 -4.44 28.05
C GLY A 26 -7.53 -5.17 28.11
N ALA A 27 -6.90 -5.50 26.98
CA ALA A 27 -5.59 -6.14 26.97
C ALA A 27 -4.47 -5.15 27.28
N LYS A 28 -3.46 -5.58 28.04
CA LYS A 28 -2.25 -4.80 28.32
C LYS A 28 -1.29 -4.94 27.14
N VAL A 29 -1.22 -3.91 26.29
CA VAL A 29 -0.49 -3.93 25.02
C VAL A 29 0.77 -3.07 25.09
N ALA A 30 1.91 -3.60 24.62
CA ALA A 30 3.10 -2.83 24.29
C ALA A 30 3.23 -2.74 22.74
N LEU A 31 3.27 -1.52 22.21
CA LEU A 31 3.47 -1.21 20.80
C LEU A 31 4.84 -0.57 20.60
N PHE A 32 5.71 -1.22 19.82
CA PHE A 32 7.08 -0.77 19.58
C PHE A 32 7.21 -0.08 18.23
N ASP A 33 7.71 1.17 18.25
CA ASP A 33 8.13 1.90 17.03
C ASP A 33 9.64 2.14 17.08
N GLY A 34 10.36 1.47 16.20
CA GLY A 34 11.81 1.63 16.10
C GLY A 34 12.25 2.74 15.14
N ARG A 35 11.32 3.52 14.58
CA ARG A 35 11.64 4.64 13.70
C ARG A 35 11.79 5.92 14.51
N PRO A 36 12.76 6.78 14.14
CA PRO A 36 12.80 8.14 14.65
C PRO A 36 11.49 8.87 14.41
N GLU A 37 11.12 9.74 15.34
CA GLU A 37 9.96 10.61 15.17
C GLU A 37 10.15 11.53 13.95
N GLY A 38 9.10 11.67 13.13
CA GLY A 38 9.16 12.48 11.92
C GLY A 38 9.87 11.82 10.73
N GLU A 39 10.42 10.62 10.86
CA GLU A 39 11.04 9.92 9.72
C GLU A 39 9.97 9.53 8.70
N PRO A 40 10.09 9.99 7.42
CA PRO A 40 9.12 9.72 6.41
C PRO A 40 9.20 8.26 5.93
N LYS A 41 8.08 7.54 5.93
CA LYS A 41 7.99 6.21 5.29
C LYS A 41 7.74 6.36 3.80
N ALA A 42 8.48 5.62 2.99
CA ALA A 42 8.25 5.53 1.55
C ALA A 42 6.89 4.91 1.26
N CYS A 43 5.99 5.67 0.61
CA CYS A 43 4.64 5.24 0.24
C CYS A 43 3.99 6.31 -0.65
N GLY A 44 3.16 5.92 -1.61
CA GLY A 44 2.27 6.86 -2.33
C GLY A 44 1.31 7.59 -1.40
N GLY A 45 0.86 6.93 -0.34
CA GLY A 45 -0.03 7.50 0.66
C GLY A 45 -1.51 7.43 0.29
N GLY A 46 -1.85 6.74 -0.81
CA GLY A 46 -3.24 6.55 -1.22
C GLY A 46 -3.99 5.61 -0.26
N VAL A 47 -5.17 6.02 0.15
CA VAL A 47 -6.11 5.24 0.97
C VAL A 47 -7.45 5.19 0.24
N THR A 48 -7.87 4.00 -0.10
CA THR A 48 -9.05 3.76 -0.95
C THR A 48 -10.35 4.13 -0.25
N SER A 49 -11.37 4.43 -1.02
CA SER A 49 -12.75 4.66 -0.55
C SER A 49 -13.25 3.48 0.28
N LYS A 50 -12.90 2.26 -0.11
CA LYS A 50 -13.19 1.04 0.66
C LYS A 50 -12.67 1.12 2.09
N ALA A 51 -11.44 1.59 2.29
CA ALA A 51 -10.86 1.76 3.63
C ALA A 51 -11.55 2.88 4.41
N LEU A 52 -11.87 4.00 3.76
CA LEU A 52 -12.57 5.12 4.40
C LEU A 52 -14.01 4.76 4.80
N LYS A 53 -14.71 3.95 4.02
CA LYS A 53 -16.03 3.41 4.38
C LYS A 53 -15.96 2.46 5.57
N ALA A 54 -14.96 1.57 5.60
CA ALA A 54 -14.78 0.62 6.70
C ALA A 54 -14.39 1.32 8.00
N TRP A 55 -13.61 2.40 7.91
CA TRP A 55 -13.10 3.16 9.06
C TRP A 55 -13.20 4.68 8.80
N PRO A 56 -14.41 5.29 8.92
CA PRO A 56 -14.62 6.72 8.62
C PRO A 56 -13.75 7.66 9.45
N GLN A 57 -13.31 7.24 10.64
CA GLN A 57 -12.41 8.01 11.49
C GLN A 57 -11.05 8.31 10.84
N LEU A 58 -10.65 7.59 9.79
CA LEU A 58 -9.44 7.87 9.04
C LEU A 58 -9.48 9.24 8.36
N LEU A 59 -10.68 9.78 8.09
CA LEU A 59 -10.85 11.12 7.54
C LEU A 59 -10.42 12.23 8.50
N ASN A 60 -10.24 11.93 9.79
CA ASN A 60 -9.72 12.87 10.78
C ASN A 60 -8.19 13.04 10.69
N ALA A 61 -7.48 12.17 9.98
CA ALA A 61 -6.06 12.33 9.75
C ALA A 61 -5.80 13.48 8.75
N VAL A 62 -4.72 14.22 8.97
CA VAL A 62 -4.32 15.32 8.07
C VAL A 62 -3.90 14.76 6.71
N GLY A 63 -4.62 15.15 5.66
CA GLY A 63 -4.39 14.70 4.30
C GLY A 63 -5.26 15.45 3.29
N ARG A 64 -5.28 14.96 2.06
CA ARG A 64 -6.12 15.47 0.98
C ARG A 64 -7.12 14.39 0.57
N THR A 65 -8.38 14.74 0.45
CA THR A 65 -9.40 13.89 -0.18
C THR A 65 -9.63 14.35 -1.62
N ILE A 66 -9.84 13.40 -2.50
CA ILE A 66 -10.13 13.63 -3.91
C ILE A 66 -11.35 12.79 -4.32
N ASN A 67 -12.14 13.32 -5.26
CA ASN A 67 -13.26 12.62 -5.89
C ASN A 67 -13.01 12.36 -7.38
N GLU A 68 -11.83 12.71 -7.88
CA GLU A 68 -11.47 12.53 -9.27
C GLU A 68 -9.99 12.22 -9.43
N LEU A 69 -9.65 11.48 -10.48
CA LEU A 69 -8.27 11.23 -10.87
C LEU A 69 -8.16 10.94 -12.37
N ASP A 70 -6.95 11.11 -12.89
CA ASP A 70 -6.63 10.81 -14.27
C ASP A 70 -5.87 9.48 -14.38
N LEU A 71 -6.38 8.57 -15.22
CA LEU A 71 -5.64 7.37 -15.63
C LEU A 71 -5.01 7.58 -17.00
N TYR A 72 -3.76 7.12 -17.15
CA TYR A 72 -3.10 7.09 -18.45
C TYR A 72 -2.79 5.65 -18.86
N SER A 73 -3.11 5.32 -20.11
CA SER A 73 -2.73 4.04 -20.71
C SER A 73 -1.24 3.97 -21.02
N PRO A 74 -0.68 2.78 -21.30
CA PRO A 74 0.69 2.63 -21.77
C PRO A 74 1.05 3.48 -23.00
N SER A 75 0.08 3.78 -23.88
CA SER A 75 0.30 4.67 -25.03
C SER A 75 0.09 6.16 -24.72
N GLY A 76 -0.27 6.50 -23.46
CA GLY A 76 -0.52 7.87 -23.03
C GLY A 76 -1.94 8.38 -23.25
N LYS A 77 -2.93 7.51 -23.58
CA LYS A 77 -4.33 7.90 -23.66
C LYS A 77 -4.87 8.21 -22.28
N LYS A 78 -5.45 9.38 -22.11
CA LYS A 78 -6.05 9.84 -20.86
C LYS A 78 -7.47 9.34 -20.69
N LEU A 79 -7.82 8.89 -19.50
CA LEU A 79 -9.16 8.64 -19.01
C LEU A 79 -9.36 9.39 -17.70
N HIS A 80 -10.25 10.36 -17.68
CA HIS A 80 -10.64 11.03 -16.44
C HIS A 80 -11.71 10.21 -15.73
N LEU A 81 -11.50 9.93 -14.44
CA LEU A 81 -12.42 9.21 -13.57
C LEU A 81 -12.96 10.14 -12.50
N GLU A 82 -14.26 10.16 -12.37
CA GLU A 82 -14.98 10.66 -11.22
C GLU A 82 -15.27 9.46 -10.29
N LEU A 83 -15.01 9.60 -9.00
CA LEU A 83 -15.23 8.58 -7.99
C LEU A 83 -16.54 8.87 -7.27
N ASP A 84 -17.37 7.85 -7.11
CA ASP A 84 -18.64 7.96 -6.37
C ASP A 84 -18.39 8.28 -4.88
N GLU A 85 -17.22 7.92 -4.37
CA GLU A 85 -16.79 8.08 -2.97
C GLU A 85 -15.36 8.63 -2.88
N PRO A 86 -15.03 9.40 -1.85
CA PRO A 86 -13.70 10.01 -1.73
C PRO A 86 -12.58 8.99 -1.62
N PHE A 87 -11.45 9.31 -2.24
CA PHE A 87 -10.16 8.66 -2.05
C PHE A 87 -9.25 9.63 -1.29
N ALA A 88 -8.48 9.15 -0.33
CA ALA A 88 -7.63 10.02 0.47
C ALA A 88 -6.14 9.81 0.16
N ILE A 89 -5.37 10.89 0.24
CA ILE A 89 -3.92 10.91 0.07
C ILE A 89 -3.30 11.50 1.33
N TYR A 90 -2.62 10.65 2.12
CA TYR A 90 -2.02 11.03 3.38
C TYR A 90 -0.50 11.12 3.32
N SER A 91 0.08 12.05 4.05
CA SER A 91 1.46 11.93 4.51
C SER A 91 1.54 10.76 5.50
N ARG A 92 2.50 9.84 5.30
CA ARG A 92 2.68 8.72 6.22
C ARG A 92 3.16 9.17 7.60
N ILE A 93 3.82 10.31 7.70
CA ILE A 93 4.17 10.90 9.01
C ILE A 93 2.87 11.22 9.77
N ALA A 94 1.98 12.01 9.16
CA ALA A 94 0.73 12.41 9.80
C ALA A 94 -0.22 11.22 10.04
N PHE A 95 -0.36 10.33 9.05
CA PHE A 95 -1.24 9.17 9.14
C PHE A 95 -0.80 8.17 10.19
N ASP A 96 0.50 7.80 10.20
CA ASP A 96 1.03 6.85 11.18
C ASP A 96 1.01 7.47 12.60
N SER A 97 1.26 8.79 12.74
CA SER A 97 1.12 9.49 14.03
C SER A 97 -0.30 9.46 14.53
N PHE A 98 -1.28 9.82 13.67
CA PHE A 98 -2.70 9.76 14.02
C PHE A 98 -3.11 8.38 14.55
N LEU A 99 -2.69 7.30 13.92
CA LEU A 99 -3.01 5.93 14.38
C LEU A 99 -2.29 5.57 15.68
N ARG A 100 -1.03 5.99 15.87
CA ARG A 100 -0.29 5.76 17.13
C ARG A 100 -0.91 6.51 18.30
N ASP A 101 -1.35 7.76 18.08
CA ASP A 101 -2.01 8.56 19.11
C ASP A 101 -3.31 7.90 19.55
N ARG A 102 -4.12 7.41 18.62
CA ARG A 102 -5.32 6.63 18.93
C ARG A 102 -5.02 5.37 19.75
N ALA A 103 -3.93 4.67 19.43
CA ALA A 103 -3.50 3.50 20.21
C ALA A 103 -3.12 3.91 21.64
N ARG A 104 -2.36 5.01 21.78
CA ARG A 104 -1.97 5.57 23.10
C ARG A 104 -3.18 5.99 23.91
N ASP A 105 -4.11 6.73 23.30
CA ASP A 105 -5.35 7.21 23.95
C ASP A 105 -6.26 6.04 24.38
N SER A 106 -6.13 4.89 23.73
CA SER A 106 -6.84 3.66 24.08
C SER A 106 -6.15 2.86 25.20
N GLY A 107 -5.00 3.30 25.71
CA GLY A 107 -4.27 2.67 26.82
C GLY A 107 -3.11 1.76 26.40
N ALA A 108 -2.76 1.68 25.11
CA ALA A 108 -1.56 0.96 24.68
C ALA A 108 -0.30 1.72 25.07
N ALA A 109 0.71 0.99 25.60
CA ALA A 109 2.02 1.55 25.88
C ALA A 109 2.82 1.67 24.57
N VAL A 110 2.92 2.88 24.01
CA VAL A 110 3.72 3.14 22.80
C VAL A 110 5.17 3.40 23.22
N ILE A 111 6.07 2.55 22.75
CA ILE A 111 7.48 2.50 23.15
C ILE A 111 8.33 2.82 21.92
N GLY A 112 9.06 3.95 21.97
CA GLY A 112 9.93 4.44 20.90
C GLY A 112 11.29 3.70 20.87
N GLU A 113 11.27 2.37 20.88
CA GLU A 113 12.47 1.55 20.88
C GLU A 113 12.42 0.50 19.77
N LYS A 114 13.54 0.29 19.09
CA LYS A 114 13.64 -0.71 18.03
C LYS A 114 13.89 -2.10 18.61
N VAL A 115 13.00 -3.03 18.25
CA VAL A 115 13.09 -4.42 18.69
C VAL A 115 14.09 -5.19 17.83
N SER A 116 15.00 -5.91 18.48
CA SER A 116 15.88 -6.85 17.81
C SER A 116 15.17 -8.19 17.57
N ALA A 117 14.69 -8.42 16.37
CA ALA A 117 14.00 -9.66 16.02
C ALA A 117 14.86 -10.93 16.28
N ARG A 118 16.19 -10.82 16.14
CA ARG A 118 17.12 -11.93 16.43
C ARG A 118 17.09 -12.32 17.91
N LYS A 119 16.94 -11.33 18.80
CA LYS A 119 16.91 -11.50 20.25
C LYS A 119 15.52 -11.87 20.81
N ALA A 120 14.46 -11.85 19.98
CA ALA A 120 13.14 -12.32 20.40
C ALA A 120 13.19 -13.83 20.69
N LYS A 121 12.75 -14.24 21.86
CA LYS A 121 12.81 -15.64 22.33
C LYS A 121 11.45 -16.08 22.87
N ARG A 122 11.06 -17.31 22.54
CA ARG A 122 9.93 -17.97 23.18
C ARG A 122 10.38 -18.50 24.53
N THR A 123 9.58 -18.27 25.56
CA THR A 123 9.81 -18.70 26.95
C THR A 123 8.66 -19.55 27.42
N HIS A 124 8.74 -20.12 28.64
CA HIS A 124 7.69 -20.95 29.21
C HIS A 124 6.35 -20.19 29.41
N GLY A 125 6.40 -18.85 29.53
CA GLY A 125 5.20 -17.99 29.75
C GLY A 125 4.84 -17.09 28.57
N GLY A 126 5.31 -17.36 27.35
CA GLY A 126 5.09 -16.55 26.15
C GLY A 126 6.38 -16.10 25.48
N TRP A 127 6.56 -14.83 25.25
CA TRP A 127 7.67 -14.24 24.52
C TRP A 127 8.45 -13.22 25.35
N THR A 128 9.75 -13.20 25.15
CA THR A 128 10.64 -12.12 25.61
C THR A 128 11.28 -11.47 24.38
N ILE A 129 11.23 -10.15 24.31
CA ILE A 129 11.92 -9.34 23.30
C ILE A 129 12.93 -8.42 23.96
N ILE A 130 13.98 -8.10 23.22
CA ILE A 130 15.03 -7.18 23.66
C ILE A 130 15.15 -6.10 22.58
N THR A 131 15.15 -4.84 23.01
CA THR A 131 15.34 -3.69 22.12
C THR A 131 16.83 -3.45 21.83
N GLU A 132 17.14 -2.56 20.89
CA GLU A 132 18.52 -2.15 20.62
C GLU A 132 19.17 -1.45 21.84
N ASN A 133 18.36 -0.81 22.69
CA ASN A 133 18.81 -0.21 23.96
C ASN A 133 18.99 -1.22 25.09
N ASN A 134 18.89 -2.52 24.81
CA ASN A 134 18.95 -3.62 25.76
C ASN A 134 17.82 -3.63 26.81
N SER A 135 16.75 -2.90 26.61
CA SER A 135 15.53 -3.01 27.43
C SER A 135 14.83 -4.34 27.13
N GLU A 136 14.35 -5.01 28.18
CA GLU A 136 13.70 -6.32 28.09
C GLU A 136 12.21 -6.22 28.41
N TYR A 137 11.38 -6.82 27.57
CA TYR A 137 9.92 -6.85 27.70
C TYR A 137 9.40 -8.28 27.51
N SER A 138 8.38 -8.66 28.27
CA SER A 138 7.75 -9.97 28.17
C SER A 138 6.25 -9.85 27.90
N GLY A 139 5.69 -10.81 27.18
CA GLY A 139 4.27 -10.89 26.90
C GLY A 139 3.82 -12.28 26.47
N HIS A 140 2.52 -12.54 26.54
CA HIS A 140 1.97 -13.84 26.21
C HIS A 140 1.96 -14.08 24.68
N VAL A 141 1.67 -13.04 23.89
CA VAL A 141 1.56 -13.09 22.42
C VAL A 141 2.54 -12.12 21.78
N LEU A 142 3.24 -12.57 20.74
CA LEU A 142 4.11 -11.73 19.89
C LEU A 142 3.43 -11.45 18.55
N ILE A 143 3.31 -10.17 18.19
CA ILE A 143 2.73 -9.74 16.90
C ILE A 143 3.82 -9.03 16.08
N GLY A 144 4.06 -9.54 14.85
CA GLY A 144 4.89 -8.87 13.86
C GLY A 144 4.03 -7.99 12.95
N ALA A 145 4.24 -6.67 13.04
CA ALA A 145 3.64 -5.64 12.19
C ALA A 145 4.72 -4.69 11.62
N ASP A 146 5.95 -5.21 11.50
CA ASP A 146 7.18 -4.48 11.19
C ASP A 146 7.44 -4.31 9.68
N GLY A 147 6.38 -4.45 8.86
CA GLY A 147 6.35 -4.06 7.44
C GLY A 147 6.97 -5.10 6.50
N ALA A 148 7.16 -4.73 5.23
CA ALA A 148 7.59 -5.63 4.14
C ALA A 148 8.94 -6.31 4.39
N ASN A 149 9.85 -5.64 5.09
CA ASN A 149 11.17 -6.21 5.46
C ASN A 149 11.17 -6.89 6.84
N SER A 150 10.01 -7.30 7.33
CA SER A 150 9.78 -7.81 8.67
C SER A 150 10.88 -8.76 9.17
N GLY A 151 11.53 -8.38 10.26
CA GLY A 151 12.44 -9.24 11.00
C GLY A 151 11.69 -10.30 11.81
N ILE A 152 10.57 -9.93 12.40
CA ILE A 152 9.69 -10.85 13.14
C ILE A 152 9.07 -11.86 12.16
N GLY A 153 8.58 -11.42 10.99
CA GLY A 153 8.04 -12.30 9.98
C GLY A 153 9.07 -13.32 9.47
N LYS A 154 10.31 -12.90 9.21
CA LYS A 154 11.41 -13.82 8.84
C LYS A 154 11.66 -14.87 9.90
N LYS A 155 11.60 -14.48 11.17
CA LYS A 155 11.84 -15.39 12.31
C LYS A 155 10.72 -16.41 12.49
N LEU A 156 9.46 -16.00 12.34
CA LEU A 156 8.29 -16.81 12.69
C LEU A 156 7.75 -17.63 11.50
N ALA A 157 7.79 -17.06 10.31
CA ALA A 157 7.17 -17.63 9.10
C ALA A 157 8.16 -17.83 7.93
N GLY A 158 9.44 -17.50 8.12
CA GLY A 158 10.43 -17.50 7.04
C GLY A 158 10.40 -16.21 6.19
N ALA A 159 11.47 -15.98 5.44
CA ALA A 159 11.57 -14.84 4.54
C ALA A 159 10.61 -15.00 3.35
N LEU A 160 10.07 -13.87 2.88
CA LEU A 160 9.39 -13.83 1.60
C LEU A 160 10.42 -14.01 0.46
N PRO A 161 10.14 -14.85 -0.56
CA PRO A 161 11.03 -14.98 -1.69
C PRO A 161 11.06 -13.69 -2.52
N PRO A 162 12.16 -13.38 -3.23
CA PRO A 162 12.26 -12.19 -4.08
C PRO A 162 11.13 -12.08 -5.13
N SER A 163 10.63 -13.20 -5.65
CA SER A 163 9.50 -13.26 -6.59
C SER A 163 8.19 -12.74 -6.01
N ASP A 164 8.07 -12.71 -4.70
CA ASP A 164 6.90 -12.23 -3.96
C ASP A 164 7.08 -10.81 -3.44
N MET A 165 8.07 -10.11 -3.96
CA MET A 165 8.34 -8.72 -3.61
C MET A 165 8.27 -7.83 -4.85
N GLU A 166 7.67 -6.69 -4.68
CA GLU A 166 7.71 -5.59 -5.63
C GLU A 166 8.63 -4.49 -5.12
N VAL A 167 9.17 -3.72 -6.03
CA VAL A 167 9.97 -2.54 -5.72
C VAL A 167 9.22 -1.30 -6.17
N ALA A 168 9.25 -0.30 -5.32
CA ALA A 168 8.74 1.02 -5.62
C ALA A 168 9.79 2.05 -5.24
N PHE A 169 9.96 3.07 -6.08
CA PHE A 169 10.75 4.24 -5.73
C PHE A 169 10.12 5.48 -6.31
N GLY A 170 10.52 6.63 -5.82
CA GLY A 170 9.91 7.87 -6.22
C GLY A 170 10.60 9.09 -5.67
N TYR A 171 9.96 10.24 -5.89
CA TYR A 171 10.44 11.53 -5.43
C TYR A 171 9.31 12.31 -4.76
N ARG A 172 9.61 12.96 -3.64
CA ARG A 172 8.81 14.04 -3.10
C ARG A 172 9.25 15.31 -3.80
N ALA A 173 8.38 15.92 -4.57
CA ALA A 173 8.71 17.08 -5.38
C ALA A 173 7.78 18.26 -5.04
N PRO A 174 8.21 19.51 -5.23
CA PRO A 174 7.41 20.68 -4.94
C PRO A 174 6.05 20.69 -5.66
N LEU A 175 5.05 21.34 -5.09
CA LEU A 175 3.79 21.59 -5.79
C LEU A 175 4.03 22.52 -7.01
N PRO A 176 3.21 22.41 -8.08
CA PRO A 176 3.22 23.38 -9.17
C PRO A 176 2.97 24.79 -8.65
N ALA A 177 3.57 25.79 -9.30
CA ALA A 177 3.46 27.19 -8.91
C ALA A 177 2.02 27.73 -9.00
N SER A 178 1.17 27.12 -9.82
CA SER A 178 -0.23 27.54 -10.02
C SER A 178 -1.13 26.36 -10.38
N GLY A 179 -2.41 26.50 -10.09
CA GLY A 179 -3.44 25.51 -10.36
C GLY A 179 -3.51 24.40 -9.30
N GLU A 180 -4.60 23.68 -9.32
CA GLU A 180 -4.77 22.50 -8.47
C GLU A 180 -4.11 21.28 -9.14
N PRO A 181 -3.12 20.65 -8.48
CA PRO A 181 -2.40 19.54 -9.08
C PRO A 181 -3.31 18.29 -9.20
N PRO A 182 -3.46 17.69 -10.40
CA PRO A 182 -4.28 16.51 -10.58
C PRO A 182 -3.67 15.29 -9.91
N THR A 183 -4.52 14.38 -9.43
CA THR A 183 -4.09 13.04 -9.04
C THR A 183 -4.00 12.16 -10.28
N VAL A 184 -2.86 11.51 -10.47
CA VAL A 184 -2.57 10.75 -11.70
C VAL A 184 -2.08 9.36 -11.37
N VAL A 185 -2.59 8.37 -12.12
CA VAL A 185 -2.02 7.01 -12.23
C VAL A 185 -1.76 6.72 -13.69
N ALA A 186 -0.57 6.24 -14.03
CA ALA A 186 -0.18 5.97 -15.41
C ALA A 186 0.43 4.57 -15.55
N PHE A 187 -0.19 3.73 -16.36
CA PHE A 187 0.32 2.39 -16.64
C PHE A 187 1.57 2.45 -17.49
N LEU A 188 2.57 1.64 -17.14
CA LEU A 188 3.88 1.70 -17.75
C LEU A 188 3.88 1.11 -19.18
N PRO A 189 4.55 1.76 -20.14
CA PRO A 189 4.72 1.20 -21.48
C PRO A 189 5.68 0.00 -21.42
N LYS A 190 5.22 -1.17 -21.88
CA LYS A 190 6.00 -2.44 -21.94
C LYS A 190 6.41 -3.03 -20.58
N TRP A 191 5.79 -2.61 -19.47
CA TRP A 191 6.15 -3.03 -18.11
C TRP A 191 4.96 -3.49 -17.29
N VAL A 192 5.26 -4.38 -16.34
CA VAL A 192 4.34 -4.71 -15.25
C VAL A 192 4.44 -3.61 -14.21
N GLY A 193 3.37 -2.84 -14.03
CA GLY A 193 3.33 -1.80 -13.03
C GLY A 193 2.75 -0.48 -13.50
N TYR A 194 2.90 0.53 -12.65
CA TYR A 194 2.37 1.86 -12.91
C TYR A 194 3.22 2.93 -12.21
N ALA A 195 3.10 4.17 -12.70
CA ALA A 195 3.57 5.37 -12.03
C ALA A 195 2.39 6.15 -11.43
N TRP A 196 2.66 6.93 -10.40
CA TRP A 196 1.67 7.79 -9.75
C TRP A 196 2.22 9.19 -9.49
N ALA A 197 1.32 10.17 -9.48
CA ALA A 197 1.51 11.49 -8.93
C ALA A 197 0.37 11.77 -7.95
N PHE A 198 0.68 11.76 -6.66
CA PHE A 198 -0.29 11.94 -5.59
C PHE A 198 0.01 13.23 -4.83
N PRO A 199 -0.72 14.31 -5.16
CA PRO A 199 -0.57 15.59 -4.49
C PRO A 199 -0.98 15.51 -3.01
N ARG A 200 -0.12 16.05 -2.16
CA ARG A 200 -0.33 16.24 -0.73
C ARG A 200 -0.41 17.74 -0.43
N PRO A 201 -0.74 18.14 0.80
CA PRO A 201 -0.82 19.57 1.13
C PRO A 201 0.46 20.37 0.86
N ASP A 202 1.63 19.73 0.99
CA ASP A 202 2.96 20.34 0.96
C ASP A 202 3.86 19.94 -0.21
N HIS A 203 3.57 18.80 -0.87
CA HIS A 203 4.37 18.26 -1.98
C HIS A 203 3.59 17.28 -2.84
N ILE A 204 4.15 16.88 -3.98
CA ILE A 204 3.65 15.75 -4.75
C ILE A 204 4.51 14.52 -4.48
N SER A 205 3.87 13.42 -4.12
CA SER A 205 4.51 12.11 -4.08
C SER A 205 4.46 11.49 -5.47
N PHE A 206 5.55 11.58 -6.22
CA PHE A 206 5.74 10.80 -7.45
C PHE A 206 6.33 9.45 -7.13
N GLY A 207 5.92 8.44 -7.87
CA GLY A 207 6.57 7.14 -7.77
C GLY A 207 6.26 6.23 -8.92
N ILE A 208 7.00 5.13 -8.96
CA ILE A 208 6.87 4.05 -9.92
C ILE A 208 7.01 2.73 -9.18
N ALA A 209 6.15 1.76 -9.47
CA ALA A 209 6.21 0.42 -8.91
C ALA A 209 6.25 -0.64 -10.01
N THR A 210 7.04 -1.68 -9.77
CA THR A 210 7.16 -2.83 -10.67
C THR A 210 7.56 -4.09 -9.89
N THR A 211 7.53 -5.24 -10.55
CA THR A 211 8.07 -6.49 -10.00
C THR A 211 9.60 -6.44 -9.89
N GLN A 212 10.16 -7.13 -8.90
CA GLN A 212 11.61 -7.07 -8.64
C GLN A 212 12.43 -7.63 -9.81
N ASP A 213 11.96 -8.68 -10.48
CA ASP A 213 12.59 -9.27 -11.67
C ASP A 213 12.66 -8.29 -12.85
N ALA A 214 11.62 -7.48 -13.03
CA ALA A 214 11.63 -6.45 -14.06
C ALA A 214 12.60 -5.30 -13.74
N PHE A 215 12.79 -4.98 -12.46
CA PHE A 215 13.66 -3.87 -12.01
C PHE A 215 15.13 -4.09 -12.36
N GLU A 216 15.62 -5.33 -12.39
CA GLU A 216 17.03 -5.64 -12.64
C GLU A 216 17.48 -5.37 -14.08
N HIS A 217 16.54 -5.17 -15.02
CA HIS A 217 16.84 -5.17 -16.45
C HIS A 217 16.69 -3.84 -17.18
N GLN A 218 16.23 -2.74 -16.53
CA GLN A 218 15.99 -1.47 -17.27
C GLN A 218 16.02 -0.19 -16.41
N PRO A 219 16.26 0.98 -17.03
CA PRO A 219 16.32 2.29 -16.37
C PRO A 219 14.92 2.84 -16.05
N LEU A 220 14.24 2.31 -15.01
CA LEU A 220 12.96 2.83 -14.53
C LEU A 220 13.06 4.28 -14.04
N ASP A 221 14.24 4.71 -13.60
CA ASP A 221 14.46 6.10 -13.17
C ASP A 221 14.21 7.08 -14.32
N ASP A 222 14.70 6.76 -15.51
CA ASP A 222 14.45 7.61 -16.70
C ASP A 222 12.97 7.69 -17.05
N LEU A 223 12.23 6.59 -16.90
CA LEU A 223 10.79 6.55 -17.13
C LEU A 223 10.03 7.40 -16.09
N LEU A 224 10.45 7.33 -14.83
CA LEU A 224 9.87 8.17 -13.77
C LEU A 224 10.15 9.66 -14.01
N TRP A 225 11.37 10.01 -14.45
CA TRP A 225 11.70 11.39 -14.83
C TRP A 225 10.86 11.88 -16.02
N GLN A 226 10.63 11.04 -17.03
CA GLN A 226 9.73 11.38 -18.15
C GLN A 226 8.31 11.66 -17.64
N PHE A 227 7.81 10.81 -16.74
CA PHE A 227 6.51 10.99 -16.11
C PHE A 227 6.42 12.30 -15.32
N MET A 228 7.41 12.60 -14.47
CA MET A 228 7.46 13.83 -13.68
C MET A 228 7.49 15.08 -14.57
N ILE A 229 8.37 15.11 -15.57
CA ILE A 229 8.44 16.25 -16.51
C ILE A 229 7.13 16.42 -17.27
N GLY A 230 6.53 15.31 -17.75
CA GLY A 230 5.23 15.34 -18.43
C GLY A 230 4.09 15.85 -17.56
N TYR A 231 4.17 15.60 -16.26
CA TYR A 231 3.17 16.07 -15.29
C TYR A 231 3.22 17.59 -15.08
N TYR A 232 4.41 18.16 -14.88
CA TYR A 232 4.56 19.62 -14.67
C TYR A 232 4.42 20.43 -15.95
N LEU A 233 4.80 19.87 -17.09
CA LEU A 233 4.68 20.50 -18.40
C LEU A 233 3.57 19.78 -19.17
N PRO A 234 2.32 20.24 -19.07
CA PRO A 234 1.21 19.58 -19.73
C PRO A 234 1.48 19.41 -21.23
N PRO A 235 1.11 18.27 -21.81
CA PRO A 235 1.38 17.99 -23.21
C PRO A 235 0.74 19.04 -24.10
N SER A 236 1.56 19.65 -24.96
CA SER A 236 1.03 20.26 -26.17
C SER A 236 0.20 19.20 -26.92
N THR A 237 -0.76 19.59 -27.73
CA THR A 237 -1.78 18.79 -28.43
C THR A 237 -1.35 17.45 -29.08
N ASP A 238 -0.10 17.04 -28.99
CA ASP A 238 0.43 15.81 -29.57
C ASP A 238 0.35 14.63 -28.59
N LYS A 239 -0.54 13.69 -28.92
CA LYS A 239 -0.95 12.52 -28.11
C LYS A 239 0.18 11.55 -27.73
N ARG A 240 1.38 11.67 -28.27
CA ARG A 240 2.53 10.76 -28.03
C ARG A 240 3.50 11.22 -26.94
N LYS A 241 3.28 12.34 -26.25
CA LYS A 241 4.31 13.00 -25.45
C LYS A 241 4.29 12.74 -23.94
N PHE A 242 3.31 12.04 -23.40
CA PHE A 242 3.25 11.79 -21.94
C PHE A 242 4.45 10.96 -21.47
N TRP A 243 4.83 9.93 -22.22
CA TRP A 243 6.00 9.07 -21.95
C TRP A 243 7.24 9.41 -22.79
N SER A 244 7.22 10.49 -23.55
CA SER A 244 8.33 10.85 -24.42
C SER A 244 9.36 11.72 -23.71
N GLN A 245 10.62 11.44 -23.97
CA GLN A 245 11.73 12.26 -23.50
C GLN A 245 11.65 13.65 -24.17
N ARG A 246 11.36 14.68 -23.37
CA ARG A 246 11.38 16.06 -23.85
C ARG A 246 12.80 16.59 -23.76
N LYS A 247 13.29 17.14 -24.87
CA LYS A 247 14.65 17.73 -25.00
C LYS A 247 14.61 19.26 -25.20
N ASP A 248 13.45 19.89 -24.95
CA ASP A 248 13.34 21.34 -25.04
C ASP A 248 13.96 22.02 -23.79
N PRO A 249 14.43 23.28 -23.92
CA PRO A 249 15.09 24.00 -22.81
C PRO A 249 14.23 24.12 -21.55
N GLN A 250 12.90 24.18 -21.70
CA GLN A 250 11.97 24.27 -20.57
C GLN A 250 11.97 22.96 -19.77
N ALA A 251 11.95 21.81 -20.43
CA ALA A 251 12.04 20.51 -19.79
C ALA A 251 13.40 20.30 -19.09
N GLU A 252 14.49 20.76 -19.70
CA GLU A 252 15.83 20.65 -19.11
C GLU A 252 15.99 21.55 -17.88
N ASN A 253 15.44 22.77 -17.90
CA ASN A 253 15.43 23.67 -16.77
C ASN A 253 14.61 23.12 -15.61
N LEU A 254 13.41 22.57 -15.89
CA LEU A 254 12.57 21.91 -14.90
C LEU A 254 13.28 20.69 -14.30
N ARG A 255 13.92 19.86 -15.13
CA ARG A 255 14.65 18.70 -14.64
C ARG A 255 15.76 19.10 -13.67
N ARG A 256 16.55 20.12 -14.00
CA ARG A 256 17.59 20.64 -13.10
C ARG A 256 17.02 21.16 -11.78
N TYR A 257 15.93 21.91 -11.85
CA TYR A 257 15.24 22.38 -10.65
C TYR A 257 14.76 21.22 -9.78
N LEU A 258 14.08 20.24 -10.34
CA LEU A 258 13.57 19.08 -9.60
C LEU A 258 14.69 18.20 -9.05
N GLN A 259 15.82 18.06 -9.74
CA GLN A 259 16.97 17.33 -9.23
C GLN A 259 17.59 17.94 -7.97
N GLN A 260 17.43 19.26 -7.78
CA GLN A 260 17.90 19.99 -6.60
C GLN A 260 16.88 20.02 -5.47
N SER A 261 15.58 19.98 -5.79
CA SER A 261 14.48 20.19 -4.83
C SER A 261 13.70 18.93 -4.47
N ALA A 262 13.80 17.85 -5.25
CA ALA A 262 13.06 16.62 -4.99
C ALA A 262 13.86 15.63 -4.14
N GLU A 263 13.19 15.05 -3.15
CA GLU A 263 13.76 14.05 -2.24
C GLU A 263 13.40 12.63 -2.71
N ARG A 264 14.42 11.79 -2.91
CA ARG A 264 14.24 10.41 -3.35
C ARG A 264 13.79 9.51 -2.20
N TYR A 265 12.90 8.56 -2.48
CA TYR A 265 12.50 7.49 -1.57
C TYR A 265 12.38 6.15 -2.29
N ALA A 266 12.48 5.05 -1.54
CA ALA A 266 12.25 3.71 -2.07
C ALA A 266 11.56 2.82 -1.04
N ALA A 267 10.77 1.85 -1.50
CA ALA A 267 10.08 0.87 -0.69
C ALA A 267 10.11 -0.51 -1.34
N ARG A 268 9.95 -1.53 -0.51
CA ARG A 268 9.51 -2.85 -0.94
C ARG A 268 8.06 -3.04 -0.57
N ILE A 269 7.31 -3.72 -1.43
CA ILE A 269 5.90 -4.04 -1.24
C ILE A 269 5.77 -5.56 -1.40
N PRO A 270 5.14 -6.28 -0.47
CA PRO A 270 4.86 -7.69 -0.69
C PRO A 270 3.82 -7.84 -1.80
N GLY A 271 4.10 -8.73 -2.76
CA GLY A 271 3.19 -9.05 -3.88
C GLY A 271 3.13 -10.56 -4.04
N LEU A 272 2.54 -11.25 -3.07
CA LEU A 272 2.60 -12.69 -2.93
C LEU A 272 2.00 -13.42 -4.13
N ALA A 273 2.73 -14.43 -4.62
CA ALA A 273 2.24 -15.36 -5.62
C ALA A 273 1.17 -16.31 -5.03
N ASP A 274 0.30 -16.85 -5.88
CA ASP A 274 -0.78 -17.76 -5.50
C ASP A 274 -0.28 -18.94 -4.65
N LYS A 275 0.85 -19.56 -5.06
CA LYS A 275 1.47 -20.68 -4.32
C LYS A 275 1.91 -20.29 -2.90
N THR A 276 2.42 -19.08 -2.71
CA THR A 276 2.83 -18.60 -1.38
C THR A 276 1.63 -18.40 -0.46
N TRP A 277 0.51 -17.92 -0.99
CA TRP A 277 -0.76 -17.85 -0.24
C TRP A 277 -1.25 -19.19 0.29
N GLU A 278 -0.98 -20.29 -0.43
CA GLU A 278 -1.38 -21.62 0.00
C GLU A 278 -0.54 -22.17 1.14
N THR A 279 0.75 -21.86 1.15
CA THR A 279 1.73 -22.51 2.03
C THR A 279 2.17 -21.67 3.23
N ARG A 280 2.08 -20.35 3.14
CA ARG A 280 2.57 -19.45 4.19
C ARG A 280 1.62 -19.44 5.39
N LYS A 281 2.14 -19.83 6.54
CA LYS A 281 1.46 -19.67 7.83
C LYS A 281 1.84 -18.29 8.40
N ILE A 282 0.84 -17.57 8.89
CA ILE A 282 1.02 -16.22 9.44
C ILE A 282 0.62 -16.11 10.91
N CYS A 283 0.20 -17.20 11.51
CA CYS A 283 -0.05 -17.23 12.95
C CYS A 283 0.26 -18.61 13.56
N GLY A 284 0.37 -18.63 14.89
CA GLY A 284 0.50 -19.80 15.73
C GLY A 284 -0.30 -19.63 17.03
N LEU A 285 -0.01 -20.45 18.03
CA LEU A 285 -0.74 -20.41 19.30
C LEU A 285 -0.53 -19.10 20.08
N ASP A 286 0.64 -18.48 19.93
CA ASP A 286 1.09 -17.33 20.70
C ASP A 286 1.82 -16.27 19.85
N TRP A 287 1.60 -16.26 18.54
CA TRP A 287 2.12 -15.25 17.64
C TRP A 287 1.25 -15.06 16.41
N ALA A 288 1.32 -13.86 15.82
CA ALA A 288 0.70 -13.54 14.54
C ALA A 288 1.52 -12.50 13.76
N LEU A 289 1.29 -12.46 12.43
CA LEU A 289 1.80 -11.42 11.53
C LEU A 289 0.62 -10.62 10.97
N LEU A 290 0.80 -9.30 10.85
CA LEU A 290 -0.22 -8.37 10.35
C LEU A 290 0.33 -7.51 9.21
N GLY A 291 -0.54 -7.08 8.32
CA GLY A 291 -0.21 -6.21 7.19
C GLY A 291 0.93 -6.74 6.32
N ASP A 292 1.84 -5.87 5.91
CA ASP A 292 2.96 -6.24 5.03
C ASP A 292 3.88 -7.32 5.65
N ALA A 293 3.98 -7.43 6.96
CA ALA A 293 4.76 -8.48 7.63
C ALA A 293 4.18 -9.87 7.36
N ALA A 294 2.86 -9.98 7.21
CA ALA A 294 2.18 -11.18 6.76
C ALA A 294 2.23 -11.36 5.24
N GLY A 295 2.48 -10.29 4.49
CA GLY A 295 2.43 -10.23 3.04
C GLY A 295 1.11 -9.69 2.50
N PHE A 296 0.31 -9.04 3.32
CA PHE A 296 -1.01 -8.54 2.96
C PHE A 296 -0.94 -7.21 2.21
N ALA A 297 -0.64 -7.28 0.92
CA ALA A 297 -0.82 -6.20 -0.03
C ALA A 297 -1.38 -6.77 -1.34
N ASP A 298 -2.16 -5.97 -2.03
CA ASP A 298 -2.71 -6.32 -3.33
C ASP A 298 -1.59 -6.35 -4.38
N PRO A 299 -1.31 -7.51 -5.01
CA PRO A 299 -0.20 -7.61 -5.95
C PRO A 299 -0.49 -6.96 -7.33
N VAL A 300 -1.66 -6.39 -7.57
CA VAL A 300 -2.00 -5.62 -8.78
C VAL A 300 -1.84 -4.13 -8.54
N THR A 301 -2.37 -3.63 -7.42
CA THR A 301 -2.41 -2.19 -7.11
C THR A 301 -1.35 -1.74 -6.11
N GLY A 302 -0.71 -2.67 -5.39
CA GLY A 302 0.18 -2.35 -4.27
C GLY A 302 -0.57 -1.80 -3.04
N GLU A 303 -1.90 -1.89 -2.99
CA GLU A 303 -2.69 -1.46 -1.84
C GLU A 303 -2.37 -2.33 -0.63
N GLY A 304 -1.79 -1.73 0.41
CA GLY A 304 -1.46 -2.41 1.66
C GLY A 304 -2.21 -1.86 2.87
N ILE A 305 -2.64 -0.58 2.86
CA ILE A 305 -3.21 0.08 4.05
C ILE A 305 -4.54 -0.55 4.45
N TYR A 306 -5.44 -0.80 3.50
CA TYR A 306 -6.71 -1.49 3.80
C TYR A 306 -6.47 -2.85 4.45
N TYR A 307 -5.61 -3.67 3.85
CA TYR A 307 -5.32 -5.02 4.37
C TYR A 307 -4.55 -4.99 5.69
N ALA A 308 -3.72 -3.97 5.91
CA ALA A 308 -3.05 -3.75 7.19
C ALA A 308 -4.06 -3.53 8.32
N LEU A 309 -5.03 -2.63 8.12
CA LEU A 309 -6.09 -2.35 9.09
C LEU A 309 -7.04 -3.55 9.23
N ARG A 310 -7.43 -4.19 8.12
CA ARG A 310 -8.36 -5.32 8.16
C ARG A 310 -7.77 -6.54 8.86
N SER A 311 -6.49 -6.86 8.59
CA SER A 311 -5.80 -7.94 9.29
C SER A 311 -5.68 -7.67 10.80
N ALA A 312 -5.43 -6.43 11.19
CA ALA A 312 -5.39 -6.00 12.57
C ALA A 312 -6.75 -6.19 13.27
N GLN A 313 -7.83 -5.80 12.61
CA GLN A 313 -9.20 -5.95 13.12
C GLN A 313 -9.57 -7.43 13.29
N VAL A 314 -9.37 -8.24 12.25
CA VAL A 314 -9.68 -9.70 12.30
C VAL A 314 -8.87 -10.38 13.39
N PHE A 315 -7.59 -10.03 13.54
CA PHE A 315 -6.76 -10.56 14.62
C PHE A 315 -7.28 -10.15 16.01
N ALA A 316 -7.58 -8.86 16.21
CA ALA A 316 -8.09 -8.38 17.48
C ALA A 316 -9.41 -9.05 17.88
N GLU A 317 -10.35 -9.22 16.94
CA GLU A 317 -11.60 -9.95 17.15
C GLU A 317 -11.35 -11.41 17.60
N CYS A 318 -10.43 -12.12 16.93
CA CYS A 318 -10.08 -13.50 17.29
C CYS A 318 -9.43 -13.57 18.69
N HIS A 319 -8.48 -12.67 18.96
CA HIS A 319 -7.76 -12.66 20.25
C HIS A 319 -8.70 -12.35 21.42
N LEU A 320 -9.53 -11.32 21.31
CA LEU A 320 -10.49 -10.92 22.36
C LEU A 320 -11.57 -11.99 22.60
N ALA A 321 -11.87 -12.80 21.60
CA ALA A 321 -12.73 -13.97 21.73
C ALA A 321 -12.01 -15.21 22.34
N GLY A 322 -10.72 -15.13 22.67
CA GLY A 322 -9.92 -16.24 23.16
C GLY A 322 -9.58 -17.29 22.11
N LYS A 323 -9.67 -16.94 20.82
CA LYS A 323 -9.55 -17.87 19.66
C LYS A 323 -8.49 -17.41 18.67
N ILE A 324 -7.28 -17.14 19.15
CA ILE A 324 -6.17 -16.65 18.31
C ILE A 324 -5.89 -17.56 17.10
N THR A 325 -6.08 -18.89 17.25
CA THR A 325 -5.88 -19.88 16.18
C THR A 325 -6.87 -19.76 15.04
N ASP A 326 -8.05 -19.13 15.27
CA ASP A 326 -9.06 -18.94 14.23
C ASP A 326 -8.63 -17.83 13.26
N TYR A 327 -7.64 -17.00 13.61
CA TYR A 327 -7.16 -15.92 12.76
C TYR A 327 -6.76 -16.40 11.36
N GLU A 328 -6.09 -17.58 11.26
CA GLU A 328 -5.68 -18.14 9.96
C GLU A 328 -6.88 -18.44 9.05
N ALA A 329 -7.95 -19.00 9.59
CA ALA A 329 -9.17 -19.28 8.83
C ALA A 329 -9.96 -18.01 8.51
N ARG A 330 -10.07 -17.10 9.50
CA ARG A 330 -10.86 -15.87 9.39
C ARG A 330 -10.33 -14.91 8.33
N TRP A 331 -9.01 -14.65 8.27
CA TRP A 331 -8.49 -13.77 7.23
C TRP A 331 -8.60 -14.36 5.83
N ARG A 332 -8.48 -15.70 5.70
CA ARG A 332 -8.66 -16.39 4.42
C ARG A 332 -10.08 -16.27 3.90
N GLU A 333 -11.06 -16.39 4.79
CA GLU A 333 -12.48 -16.21 4.48
C GLU A 333 -12.81 -14.75 4.16
N ASP A 334 -12.28 -13.80 4.90
CA ASP A 334 -12.62 -12.38 4.83
C ASP A 334 -12.07 -11.72 3.54
N PHE A 335 -10.74 -11.74 3.37
CA PHE A 335 -10.07 -11.04 2.26
C PHE A 335 -9.07 -11.89 1.49
N GLY A 336 -8.75 -13.10 1.94
CA GLY A 336 -7.76 -13.97 1.32
C GLY A 336 -8.12 -14.36 -0.10
N GLY A 337 -9.42 -14.53 -0.39
CA GLY A 337 -9.93 -14.83 -1.73
C GLY A 337 -9.63 -13.72 -2.73
N GLU A 338 -9.75 -12.44 -2.34
CA GLU A 338 -9.44 -11.29 -3.20
C GLU A 338 -7.94 -11.20 -3.47
N LEU A 339 -7.08 -11.31 -2.45
CA LEU A 339 -5.63 -11.27 -2.62
C LEU A 339 -5.12 -12.41 -3.50
N ARG A 340 -5.64 -13.61 -3.29
CA ARG A 340 -5.32 -14.76 -4.15
C ARG A 340 -5.75 -14.52 -5.59
N ARG A 341 -6.95 -13.99 -5.81
CA ARG A 341 -7.45 -13.66 -7.14
C ARG A 341 -6.63 -12.56 -7.80
N ALA A 342 -6.23 -11.54 -7.07
CA ALA A 342 -5.32 -10.50 -7.55
C ALA A 342 -3.97 -11.10 -7.99
N ALA A 343 -3.38 -12.01 -7.20
CA ALA A 343 -2.15 -12.71 -7.56
C ALA A 343 -2.27 -13.49 -8.88
N GLN A 344 -3.37 -14.20 -9.08
CA GLN A 344 -3.65 -14.94 -10.33
C GLN A 344 -3.86 -13.99 -11.52
N MET A 345 -4.45 -12.80 -11.28
CA MET A 345 -4.76 -11.85 -12.32
C MET A 345 -3.58 -10.95 -12.70
N ARG A 346 -2.60 -10.73 -11.82
CA ARG A 346 -1.49 -9.78 -12.04
C ARG A 346 -0.85 -9.89 -13.42
N ARG A 347 -0.44 -11.10 -13.81
CA ARG A 347 0.18 -11.34 -15.13
C ARG A 347 -0.75 -11.03 -16.30
N ARG A 348 -2.06 -11.25 -16.14
CA ARG A 348 -3.06 -10.97 -17.19
C ARG A 348 -3.41 -9.50 -17.24
N PHE A 349 -3.45 -8.84 -16.09
CA PHE A 349 -3.77 -7.42 -15.98
C PHE A 349 -2.74 -6.52 -16.68
N TYR A 350 -1.46 -6.89 -16.55
CA TYR A 350 -0.37 -6.16 -17.20
C TYR A 350 0.10 -6.81 -18.51
N GLY A 351 -0.39 -7.99 -18.84
CA GLY A 351 0.02 -8.77 -20.02
C GLY A 351 -0.66 -8.29 -21.31
N ASN A 352 -0.17 -8.81 -22.44
CA ASN A 352 -0.74 -8.53 -23.75
C ASN A 352 -2.10 -9.23 -23.95
N PHE A 353 -3.04 -8.50 -24.48
CA PHE A 353 -4.38 -8.95 -24.85
C PHE A 353 -4.73 -8.39 -26.25
N TRP A 354 -4.88 -9.27 -27.24
CA TRP A 354 -5.13 -8.90 -28.64
C TRP A 354 -4.17 -7.82 -29.18
N GLY A 355 -2.86 -8.09 -29.06
CA GLY A 355 -1.81 -7.25 -29.63
C GLY A 355 -1.51 -5.94 -28.89
N ALA A 356 -2.12 -5.71 -27.73
CA ALA A 356 -1.81 -4.58 -26.85
C ALA A 356 -1.92 -5.01 -25.37
N PRO A 357 -1.31 -4.27 -24.42
CA PRO A 357 -1.52 -4.51 -23.00
C PRO A 357 -3.01 -4.45 -22.62
N PHE A 358 -3.43 -5.29 -21.69
CA PHE A 358 -4.84 -5.27 -21.23
C PHE A 358 -5.23 -3.91 -20.68
N THR A 359 -4.33 -3.24 -19.96
CA THR A 359 -4.52 -1.89 -19.43
C THR A 359 -4.76 -0.84 -20.53
N GLU A 360 -4.11 -1.00 -21.71
CA GLU A 360 -4.38 -0.16 -22.88
C GLU A 360 -5.81 -0.34 -23.39
N ARG A 361 -6.21 -1.61 -23.58
CA ARG A 361 -7.56 -1.93 -24.09
C ARG A 361 -8.66 -1.51 -23.13
N MET A 362 -8.42 -1.71 -21.84
CA MET A 362 -9.35 -1.36 -20.78
C MET A 362 -9.63 0.16 -20.76
N ILE A 363 -8.58 0.98 -20.82
CA ILE A 363 -8.71 2.44 -20.87
C ILE A 363 -9.38 2.88 -22.17
N GLU A 364 -8.97 2.33 -23.31
CA GLU A 364 -9.55 2.65 -24.61
C GLU A 364 -11.06 2.38 -24.63
N PHE A 365 -11.49 1.23 -24.12
CA PHE A 365 -12.89 0.86 -24.07
C PHE A 365 -13.68 1.74 -23.07
N ALA A 366 -13.12 2.04 -21.90
CA ALA A 366 -13.74 2.89 -20.90
C ALA A 366 -13.93 4.34 -21.33
N ARG A 367 -13.11 4.84 -22.27
CA ARG A 367 -13.28 6.18 -22.84
C ARG A 367 -14.58 6.32 -23.66
N GLY A 368 -15.02 5.23 -24.27
CA GLY A 368 -16.27 5.21 -25.07
C GLY A 368 -17.47 4.61 -24.34
N HIS A 369 -17.28 4.07 -23.11
CA HIS A 369 -18.34 3.30 -22.47
C HIS A 369 -18.50 3.63 -20.98
N ARG A 370 -19.57 4.36 -20.63
CA ARG A 370 -19.84 4.83 -19.26
C ARG A 370 -19.86 3.71 -18.22
N GLY A 371 -20.49 2.58 -18.52
CA GLY A 371 -20.59 1.45 -17.59
C GLY A 371 -19.20 0.85 -17.25
N VAL A 372 -18.31 0.73 -18.23
CA VAL A 372 -16.95 0.25 -18.01
C VAL A 372 -16.10 1.30 -17.29
N LYS A 373 -16.26 2.60 -17.63
CA LYS A 373 -15.62 3.71 -16.91
C LYS A 373 -15.95 3.65 -15.42
N ARG A 374 -17.22 3.43 -15.07
CA ARG A 374 -17.67 3.29 -13.67
C ARG A 374 -17.00 2.10 -12.96
N VAL A 375 -16.97 0.92 -13.58
CA VAL A 375 -16.31 -0.27 -13.00
C VAL A 375 -14.83 -0.02 -12.76
N LEU A 376 -14.16 0.74 -13.62
CA LEU A 376 -12.77 1.13 -13.38
C LEU A 376 -12.64 2.11 -12.22
N GLY A 377 -13.54 3.07 -12.07
CA GLY A 377 -13.59 3.94 -10.89
C GLY A 377 -13.73 3.15 -9.60
N GLU A 378 -14.67 2.20 -9.56
CA GLU A 378 -14.88 1.31 -8.42
C GLU A 378 -13.66 0.41 -8.13
N LEU A 379 -12.94 -0.05 -9.17
CA LEU A 379 -11.70 -0.81 -9.00
C LEU A 379 -10.59 0.04 -8.36
N VAL A 380 -10.43 1.27 -8.82
CA VAL A 380 -9.45 2.22 -8.24
C VAL A 380 -9.83 2.61 -6.81
N ALA A 381 -11.13 2.79 -6.54
CA ALA A 381 -11.66 3.07 -5.21
C ALA A 381 -11.58 1.86 -4.25
N GLY A 382 -11.25 0.67 -4.76
CA GLY A 382 -11.21 -0.58 -4.00
C GLY A 382 -12.59 -1.20 -3.75
N ASP A 383 -13.68 -0.59 -4.22
CA ASP A 383 -15.05 -1.08 -4.05
C ASP A 383 -15.35 -2.28 -4.96
N GLN A 384 -14.64 -2.40 -6.08
CA GLN A 384 -14.68 -3.55 -6.97
C GLN A 384 -13.48 -4.44 -6.74
N GLY A 385 -13.71 -5.66 -6.27
CA GLY A 385 -12.68 -6.70 -6.19
C GLY A 385 -12.48 -7.44 -7.51
N TYR A 386 -11.54 -8.40 -7.49
CA TYR A 386 -11.14 -9.17 -8.69
C TYR A 386 -11.98 -10.42 -8.93
N VAL A 387 -12.63 -10.97 -7.90
CA VAL A 387 -13.41 -12.21 -8.00
C VAL A 387 -14.54 -12.07 -9.01
N ASP A 388 -15.29 -10.98 -8.93
CA ASP A 388 -16.44 -10.69 -9.81
C ASP A 388 -16.15 -9.73 -10.96
N LEU A 389 -14.93 -9.23 -11.10
CA LEU A 389 -14.56 -8.17 -12.05
C LEU A 389 -14.97 -8.49 -13.50
N LYS A 390 -14.65 -9.71 -13.97
CA LYS A 390 -15.00 -10.13 -15.34
C LYS A 390 -16.51 -10.10 -15.58
N LYS A 391 -17.28 -10.64 -14.62
CA LYS A 391 -18.75 -10.70 -14.72
C LYS A 391 -19.36 -9.29 -14.73
N LYS A 392 -18.83 -8.39 -13.90
CA LYS A 392 -19.30 -7.01 -13.81
C LYS A 392 -18.96 -6.20 -15.07
N LEU A 393 -17.73 -6.34 -15.61
CA LEU A 393 -17.33 -5.72 -16.86
C LEU A 393 -18.24 -6.15 -18.02
N VAL A 394 -18.51 -7.45 -18.19
CA VAL A 394 -19.41 -7.96 -19.26
C VAL A 394 -20.83 -7.40 -19.09
N ARG A 395 -21.38 -7.44 -17.88
CA ARG A 395 -22.73 -6.90 -17.61
C ARG A 395 -22.81 -5.39 -17.87
N SER A 396 -21.77 -4.65 -17.50
CA SER A 396 -21.72 -3.19 -17.70
C SER A 396 -21.54 -2.83 -19.17
N ALA A 397 -20.82 -3.65 -19.94
CA ALA A 397 -20.66 -3.46 -21.40
C ALA A 397 -21.92 -3.75 -22.19
N LEU A 398 -22.80 -4.63 -21.69
CA LEU A 398 -24.06 -5.01 -22.35
C LEU A 398 -25.26 -4.09 -22.03
N ARG A 399 -25.13 -3.20 -21.04
CA ARG A 399 -26.19 -2.21 -20.74
C ARG A 399 -26.10 -1.07 -21.74
N PRO A 400 -27.16 -0.78 -22.51
CA PRO A 400 -27.16 0.41 -23.34
C PRO A 400 -27.01 1.67 -22.48
N ILE A 401 -26.42 2.69 -23.07
CA ILE A 401 -26.11 4.01 -22.50
C ILE A 401 -27.38 4.73 -22.06
#